data_4a99adf555243176906e8e5d8de8c2ca
#
_entry.id   4a99adf555243176906e8e5d8de8c2ca
#
_cell.length_a   1.000
_cell.length_b   1.000
_cell.length_c   1.000
_cell.angle_alpha   90.00
_cell.angle_beta   90.00
_cell.angle_gamma   90.00
#
_symmetry.space_group_name_H-M   'P 1'
#
loop_
_entity.id
_entity.type
_entity.pdbx_description
1 polymer ?
#
loop_
_entity_poly.entity_id
_entity_poly.type
_entity_poly.pdbx_seq_one_letter_code
_entity_poly.pdbx_strand_id
1 'polypeptide(L)'
;MTRAWVDVDLGALVRNGAALRRYAGVPLVPMVKADAYGLGAVACARALEALDPHGFGVATVPEAAELRAAGIDRPVFVFSPLLPADFTAARAARVVPTLGNPAAIAAWARG
;
A
#
# COMPACT_ATOMS: atom_id res chain seq x y z
N MET A 1 -0.06 8.82 31.50
CA MET A 1 -1.35 9.44 31.14
C MET A 1 -1.26 10.07 29.76
N THR A 2 -2.20 9.76 28.90
CA THR A 2 -2.27 10.33 27.55
C THR A 2 -2.95 11.69 27.62
N ARG A 3 -2.29 12.74 27.14
CA ARG A 3 -2.84 14.10 27.10
C ARG A 3 -3.47 14.47 25.76
N ALA A 4 -3.18 13.69 24.75
CA ALA A 4 -3.72 13.89 23.40
C ALA A 4 -3.89 12.55 22.73
N TRP A 5 -4.89 12.45 21.86
CA TRP A 5 -5.12 11.28 21.05
C TRP A 5 -5.73 11.71 19.71
N VAL A 6 -5.71 10.79 18.76
CA VAL A 6 -6.34 10.99 17.46
C VAL A 6 -7.45 9.97 17.30
N ASP A 7 -8.64 10.44 17.03
CA ASP A 7 -9.76 9.58 16.65
C ASP A 7 -9.83 9.51 15.13
N VAL A 8 -9.78 8.29 14.60
CA VAL A 8 -9.85 8.05 13.15
C VAL A 8 -11.23 7.51 12.81
N ASP A 9 -11.96 8.23 11.98
CA ASP A 9 -13.28 7.81 11.50
C ASP A 9 -13.11 7.01 10.20
N LEU A 10 -13.01 5.70 10.32
CA LEU A 10 -12.85 4.81 9.17
C LEU A 10 -14.09 4.82 8.26
N GLY A 11 -15.27 5.06 8.82
CA GLY A 11 -16.50 5.21 8.03
C GLY A 11 -16.43 6.41 7.11
N ALA A 12 -15.92 7.54 7.60
CA ALA A 12 -15.70 8.73 6.78
C ALA A 12 -14.68 8.45 5.67
N LEU A 13 -13.60 7.73 5.98
CA LEU A 13 -12.60 7.34 4.99
C LEU A 13 -13.24 6.53 3.86
N VAL A 14 -14.05 5.53 4.19
CA VAL A 14 -14.73 4.70 3.20
C VAL A 14 -15.72 5.53 2.36
N ARG A 15 -16.50 6.41 2.98
CA ARG A 15 -17.43 7.28 2.24
C ARG A 15 -16.70 8.20 1.28
N ASN A 16 -15.58 8.77 1.69
CA ASN A 16 -14.76 9.63 0.84
C ASN A 16 -14.15 8.82 -0.31
N GLY A 17 -13.64 7.63 -0.02
CA GLY A 17 -13.11 6.72 -1.04
C GLY A 17 -14.20 6.32 -2.05
N ALA A 18 -15.41 6.03 -1.59
CA ALA A 18 -16.52 5.68 -2.46
C ALA A 18 -16.87 6.84 -3.41
N ALA A 19 -16.84 8.07 -2.91
CA ALA A 19 -17.06 9.25 -3.74
C ALA A 19 -15.99 9.40 -4.81
N LEU A 20 -14.72 9.21 -4.44
CA LEU A 20 -13.60 9.26 -5.38
C LEU A 20 -13.70 8.16 -6.44
N ARG A 21 -14.07 6.95 -6.04
CA ARG A 21 -14.23 5.83 -6.97
C ARG A 21 -15.32 6.11 -7.99
N ARG A 22 -16.45 6.66 -7.54
CA ARG A 22 -17.53 7.04 -8.44
C ARG A 22 -17.09 8.13 -9.42
N TYR A 23 -16.37 9.14 -8.91
CA TYR A 23 -15.87 10.23 -9.75
C TYR A 23 -14.86 9.73 -10.78
N ALA A 24 -13.93 8.87 -10.36
CA ALA A 24 -12.88 8.34 -11.23
C ALA A 24 -13.42 7.34 -12.26
N GLY A 25 -14.46 6.59 -11.92
CA GLY A 25 -15.04 5.57 -12.79
C GLY A 25 -14.19 4.31 -12.96
N VAL A 26 -13.11 4.15 -12.18
CA VAL A 26 -12.19 3.00 -12.21
C VAL A 26 -11.83 2.62 -10.78
N PRO A 27 -11.37 1.36 -10.55
CA PRO A 27 -10.89 0.97 -9.23
C PRO A 27 -9.73 1.84 -8.77
N LEU A 28 -9.66 2.07 -7.46
CA LEU A 28 -8.62 2.89 -6.84
C LEU A 28 -7.41 2.05 -6.45
N VAL A 29 -6.27 2.71 -6.29
CA VAL A 29 -5.09 2.22 -5.59
C VAL A 29 -4.81 3.20 -4.45
N PRO A 30 -5.41 3.02 -3.27
CA PRO A 30 -5.19 3.92 -2.15
C PRO A 30 -3.73 3.88 -1.69
N MET A 31 -3.16 5.06 -1.47
CA MET A 31 -1.82 5.19 -0.92
C MET A 31 -1.90 5.14 0.61
N VAL A 32 -1.25 4.14 1.20
CA VAL A 32 -1.22 3.96 2.65
C VAL A 32 0.20 4.04 3.21
N LYS A 33 1.10 4.68 2.48
CA LYS A 33 2.47 4.91 2.93
C LYS A 33 2.51 5.75 4.21
N ALA A 34 3.64 5.72 4.90
CA ALA A 34 3.85 6.46 6.15
C ALA A 34 2.72 6.20 7.15
N ASP A 35 2.38 4.91 7.32
CA ASP A 35 1.29 4.45 8.19
C ASP A 35 -0.06 5.11 7.85
N ALA A 36 -0.37 5.18 6.55
CA ALA A 36 -1.54 5.90 6.02
C ALA A 36 -1.54 7.36 6.48
N TYR A 37 -0.37 8.00 6.37
CA TYR A 37 -0.18 9.39 6.80
C TYR A 37 -0.51 9.59 8.28
N GLY A 38 -0.20 8.58 9.11
CA GLY A 38 -0.42 8.61 10.53
C GLY A 38 -1.79 8.10 10.99
N LEU A 39 -2.65 7.69 10.07
CA LEU A 39 -4.00 7.20 10.39
C LEU A 39 -4.06 5.71 10.71
N GLY A 40 -2.97 4.97 10.46
CA GLY A 40 -2.90 3.53 10.65
C GLY A 40 -3.12 2.77 9.34
N ALA A 41 -2.02 2.28 8.72
CA ALA A 41 -2.07 1.66 7.40
C ALA A 41 -2.94 0.41 7.36
N VAL A 42 -2.81 -0.48 8.34
CA VAL A 42 -3.57 -1.74 8.38
C VAL A 42 -5.06 -1.49 8.53
N ALA A 43 -5.45 -0.63 9.48
CA ALA A 43 -6.87 -0.33 9.72
C ALA A 43 -7.50 0.37 8.52
N CYS A 44 -6.78 1.33 7.91
CA CYS A 44 -7.25 2.02 6.71
C CYS A 44 -7.37 1.06 5.52
N ALA A 45 -6.37 0.23 5.28
CA ALA A 45 -6.41 -0.73 4.17
C ALA A 45 -7.58 -1.72 4.34
N ARG A 46 -7.77 -2.27 5.54
CA ARG A 46 -8.88 -3.17 5.80
C ARG A 46 -10.24 -2.51 5.56
N ALA A 47 -10.39 -1.27 6.02
CA ALA A 47 -11.64 -0.53 5.80
C ALA A 47 -11.88 -0.28 4.32
N LEU A 48 -10.84 0.10 3.58
CA LEU A 48 -10.94 0.42 2.15
C LEU A 48 -11.14 -0.82 1.25
N GLU A 49 -10.94 -2.02 1.77
CA GLU A 49 -11.28 -3.26 1.06
C GLU A 49 -12.76 -3.28 0.60
N ALA A 50 -13.64 -2.63 1.35
CA ALA A 50 -15.06 -2.52 1.01
C ALA A 50 -15.30 -1.82 -0.33
N LEU A 51 -14.35 -1.03 -0.81
CA LEU A 51 -14.44 -0.34 -2.09
C LEU A 51 -13.94 -1.16 -3.26
N ASP A 52 -13.52 -2.40 -3.02
CA ASP A 52 -12.92 -3.27 -4.02
C ASP A 52 -11.78 -2.59 -4.78
N PRO A 53 -10.74 -2.10 -4.08
CA PRO A 53 -9.63 -1.43 -4.73
C PRO A 53 -8.84 -2.40 -5.62
N HIS A 54 -8.17 -1.87 -6.63
CA HIS A 54 -7.28 -2.70 -7.44
C HIS A 54 -6.10 -3.23 -6.60
N GLY A 55 -5.59 -2.40 -5.71
CA GLY A 55 -4.49 -2.73 -4.81
C GLY A 55 -4.24 -1.59 -3.86
N PHE A 56 -3.09 -1.62 -3.19
CA PHE A 56 -2.66 -0.55 -2.28
C PHE A 56 -1.27 -0.07 -2.68
N GLY A 57 -0.98 1.21 -2.42
CA GLY A 57 0.32 1.79 -2.67
C GLY A 57 1.05 2.09 -1.38
N VAL A 58 2.33 1.73 -1.34
CA VAL A 58 3.23 2.03 -0.23
C VAL A 58 4.54 2.59 -0.78
N ALA A 59 5.39 3.12 0.09
CA ALA A 59 6.68 3.67 -0.31
C ALA A 59 7.82 2.66 -0.18
N THR A 60 7.73 1.70 0.74
CA THR A 60 8.83 0.79 1.08
C THR A 60 8.37 -0.66 1.17
N VAL A 61 9.34 -1.58 1.05
CA VAL A 61 9.06 -3.01 1.21
C VAL A 61 8.60 -3.35 2.63
N PRO A 62 9.18 -2.80 3.72
CA PRO A 62 8.64 -3.05 5.06
C PRO A 62 7.18 -2.64 5.23
N GLU A 63 6.75 -1.55 4.61
CA GLU A 63 5.34 -1.15 4.62
C GLU A 63 4.46 -2.19 3.93
N ALA A 64 4.91 -2.73 2.80
CA ALA A 64 4.20 -3.82 2.11
C ALA A 64 4.13 -5.08 2.97
N ALA A 65 5.23 -5.44 3.63
CA ALA A 65 5.28 -6.61 4.51
C ALA A 65 4.28 -6.48 5.66
N GLU A 66 4.11 -5.30 6.21
CA GLU A 66 3.13 -5.03 7.26
C GLU A 66 1.70 -5.31 6.78
N LEU A 67 1.35 -4.87 5.57
CA LEU A 67 0.04 -5.16 4.98
C LEU A 67 -0.15 -6.66 4.76
N ARG A 68 0.89 -7.36 4.28
CA ARG A 68 0.83 -8.81 4.08
C ARG A 68 0.63 -9.56 5.39
N ALA A 69 1.35 -9.16 6.45
CA ALA A 69 1.21 -9.75 7.78
C ALA A 69 -0.21 -9.59 8.32
N ALA A 70 -0.90 -8.53 7.94
CA ALA A 70 -2.29 -8.28 8.32
C ALA A 70 -3.31 -9.03 7.47
N GLY A 71 -2.87 -9.81 6.47
CA GLY A 71 -3.75 -10.61 5.62
C GLY A 71 -4.27 -9.89 4.39
N ILE A 72 -3.70 -8.75 4.03
CA ILE A 72 -4.05 -8.06 2.78
C ILE A 72 -3.45 -8.84 1.61
N ASP A 73 -4.29 -9.32 0.70
CA ASP A 73 -3.89 -10.14 -0.45
C ASP A 73 -3.88 -9.40 -1.78
N ARG A 74 -4.49 -8.24 -1.84
CA ARG A 74 -4.53 -7.44 -3.07
C ARG A 74 -3.13 -7.04 -3.52
N PRO A 75 -2.93 -6.69 -4.81
CA PRO A 75 -1.63 -6.17 -5.26
C PRO A 75 -1.16 -5.02 -4.37
N VAL A 76 0.11 -5.05 -4.00
CA VAL A 76 0.75 -3.98 -3.23
C VAL A 76 1.87 -3.40 -4.08
N PHE A 77 1.73 -2.14 -4.44
CA PHE A 77 2.68 -1.42 -5.27
C PHE A 77 3.65 -0.67 -4.38
N VAL A 78 4.94 -0.89 -4.58
CA VAL A 78 5.98 -0.10 -3.92
C VAL A 78 6.43 0.99 -4.87
N PHE A 79 6.14 2.23 -4.55
CA PHE A 79 6.35 3.36 -5.47
C PHE A 79 7.72 4.00 -5.38
N SER A 80 8.58 3.59 -4.44
CA SER A 80 9.99 3.99 -4.46
C SER A 80 10.78 2.98 -5.29
N PRO A 81 11.73 3.44 -6.13
CA PRO A 81 12.57 2.52 -6.89
C PRO A 81 13.34 1.58 -5.98
N LEU A 82 13.26 0.28 -6.26
CA LEU A 82 13.95 -0.74 -5.49
C LEU A 82 15.39 -0.90 -5.94
N LEU A 83 16.29 -1.12 -4.99
CA LEU A 83 17.66 -1.54 -5.23
C LEU A 83 17.74 -3.07 -5.20
N PRO A 84 18.74 -3.69 -5.84
CA PRO A 84 18.88 -5.15 -5.79
C PRO A 84 18.91 -5.74 -4.38
N ALA A 85 19.44 -4.99 -3.40
CA ALA A 85 19.44 -5.42 -2.00
C ALA A 85 18.03 -5.61 -1.42
N ASP A 86 17.02 -4.97 -2.01
CA ASP A 86 15.64 -5.05 -1.55
C ASP A 86 14.88 -6.24 -2.15
N PHE A 87 15.42 -6.88 -3.18
CA PHE A 87 14.67 -7.81 -4.03
C PHE A 87 14.18 -9.05 -3.28
N THR A 88 15.00 -9.63 -2.41
CA THR A 88 14.58 -10.81 -1.64
C THR A 88 13.37 -10.51 -0.77
N ALA A 89 13.42 -9.42 -0.02
CA ALA A 89 12.31 -9.00 0.82
C ALA A 89 11.08 -8.60 -0.01
N ALA A 90 11.31 -7.95 -1.15
CA ALA A 90 10.23 -7.55 -2.07
C ALA A 90 9.49 -8.76 -2.63
N ARG A 91 10.22 -9.80 -3.02
CA ARG A 91 9.60 -11.05 -3.50
C ARG A 91 8.84 -11.75 -2.40
N ALA A 92 9.41 -11.81 -1.19
CA ALA A 92 8.73 -12.40 -0.05
C ALA A 92 7.41 -11.68 0.28
N ALA A 93 7.38 -10.37 0.14
CA ALA A 93 6.17 -9.57 0.34
C ALA A 93 5.27 -9.53 -0.90
N ARG A 94 5.66 -10.16 -2.00
CA ARG A 94 4.87 -10.25 -3.24
C ARG A 94 4.45 -8.88 -3.75
N VAL A 95 5.38 -7.94 -3.77
CA VAL A 95 5.11 -6.57 -4.23
C VAL A 95 5.13 -6.45 -5.74
N VAL A 96 4.45 -5.44 -6.25
CA VAL A 96 4.67 -4.92 -7.59
C VAL A 96 5.74 -3.83 -7.47
N PRO A 97 6.96 -4.05 -7.99
CA PRO A 97 8.06 -3.13 -7.76
C PRO A 97 8.04 -1.94 -8.71
N THR A 98 8.69 -0.87 -8.28
CA THR A 98 9.15 0.19 -9.19
C THR A 98 10.63 -0.06 -9.47
N LEU A 99 10.99 -0.15 -10.73
CA LEU A 99 12.35 -0.40 -11.17
C LEU A 99 12.83 0.81 -11.97
N GLY A 100 13.90 1.45 -11.49
CA GLY A 100 14.30 2.77 -11.95
C GLY A 100 15.27 2.78 -13.13
N ASN A 101 15.81 1.62 -13.57
CA ASN A 101 16.79 1.57 -14.65
C ASN A 101 16.86 0.17 -15.27
N PRO A 102 17.47 0.05 -16.48
CA PRO A 102 17.52 -1.26 -17.17
C PRO A 102 18.25 -2.36 -16.40
N ALA A 103 19.29 -2.02 -15.63
CA ALA A 103 20.02 -3.01 -14.83
C ALA A 103 19.14 -3.59 -13.72
N ALA A 104 18.34 -2.75 -13.06
CA ALA A 104 17.38 -3.21 -12.06
C ALA A 104 16.30 -4.09 -12.67
N ILE A 105 15.79 -3.74 -13.83
CA ILE A 105 14.79 -4.53 -14.56
C ILE A 105 15.37 -5.92 -14.89
N ALA A 106 16.57 -5.97 -15.41
CA ALA A 106 17.23 -7.24 -15.76
C ALA A 106 17.48 -8.09 -14.51
N ALA A 107 17.93 -7.47 -13.41
CA ALA A 107 18.18 -8.17 -12.15
C ALA A 107 16.88 -8.72 -11.56
N TRP A 108 15.80 -7.95 -11.58
CA TRP A 108 14.50 -8.41 -11.11
C TRP A 108 13.99 -9.59 -11.94
N ALA A 109 14.12 -9.53 -13.25
CA ALA A 109 13.65 -10.56 -14.18
C ALA A 109 14.40 -11.90 -13.99
N ARG A 110 15.64 -11.87 -13.51
CA ARG A 110 16.43 -13.08 -13.26
C ARG A 110 16.04 -13.84 -12.00
N GLY A 111 15.36 -13.20 -11.11
CA GLY A 111 14.99 -13.75 -9.79
C GLY A 111 13.69 -14.56 -9.74
#